data_e2d1e9874e4c18206ac8cef688eeaccd
#
_entry.id   e2d1e9874e4c18206ac8cef688eeaccd
#
_cell.length_a   1.000
_cell.length_b   1.000
_cell.length_c   1.000
_cell.angle_alpha   90.00
_cell.angle_beta   90.00
_cell.angle_gamma   90.00
#
_symmetry.space_group_name_H-M   'P 1'
#
loop_
_entity.id
_entity.type
_entity.pdbx_description
1 polymer ?
#
loop_
_entity_poly.entity_id
_entity_poly.type
_entity_poly.pdbx_seq_one_letter_code
_entity_poly.pdbx_strand_id
1 'polypeptide(L)'
;LEAKNIKVYNKLESLSSPVNTITFWHSLEHINDVNQTLMLCRKFLKDKGILIVAVPNHDSFDAKHYKSFWAAYDVPRHRFHFNKKGVLKTVQKHGFKHLLTKPMWLDSVYVSILSEKYKGTKMFFLFGFFVGVFSNLLAFFSKEYSSNIFIFEKTS
;
A
#
# COMPACT_ATOMS: atom_id res chain seq x y z
N LEU A 1 17.39 -15.62 1.24
CA LEU A 1 17.44 -14.53 2.22
C LEU A 1 18.48 -14.81 3.31
N GLU A 2 18.64 -16.06 3.74
CA GLU A 2 19.67 -16.46 4.73
C GLU A 2 21.10 -16.15 4.27
N ALA A 3 21.38 -16.25 2.97
CA ALA A 3 22.70 -15.94 2.41
C ALA A 3 23.15 -14.47 2.58
N LYS A 4 22.25 -13.56 3.06
CA LYS A 4 22.51 -12.14 3.30
C LYS A 4 22.51 -11.77 4.79
N ASN A 5 22.58 -12.74 5.72
CA ASN A 5 22.45 -12.53 7.17
C ASN A 5 21.13 -11.81 7.56
N ILE A 6 20.06 -11.98 6.80
CA ILE A 6 18.75 -11.43 7.11
C ILE A 6 17.99 -12.46 7.94
N LYS A 7 17.63 -12.09 9.18
CA LYS A 7 16.78 -12.92 10.03
C LYS A 7 15.36 -12.95 9.46
N VAL A 8 14.82 -14.14 9.26
CA VAL A 8 13.47 -14.37 8.77
C VAL A 8 12.61 -14.91 9.90
N TYR A 9 11.46 -14.29 10.13
CA TYR A 9 10.48 -14.72 11.13
C TYR A 9 9.13 -14.96 10.46
N ASN A 10 8.44 -16.02 10.88
CA ASN A 10 7.11 -16.35 10.35
C ASN A 10 5.98 -15.55 11.00
N LYS A 11 6.23 -14.95 12.16
CA LYS A 11 5.26 -14.17 12.95
C LYS A 11 5.94 -13.01 13.64
N LEU A 12 5.22 -11.89 13.79
CA LEU A 12 5.70 -10.73 14.56
C LEU A 12 6.02 -11.07 16.02
N GLU A 13 5.25 -11.98 16.61
CA GLU A 13 5.42 -12.42 17.99
C GLU A 13 6.73 -13.17 18.23
N SER A 14 7.42 -13.59 17.19
CA SER A 14 8.74 -14.23 17.27
C SER A 14 9.88 -13.22 17.45
N LEU A 15 9.59 -11.90 17.39
CA LEU A 15 10.57 -10.87 17.68
C LEU A 15 10.94 -10.89 19.16
N SER A 16 12.24 -10.95 19.45
CA SER A 16 12.78 -10.98 20.81
C SER A 16 12.75 -9.62 21.51
N SER A 17 12.61 -8.53 20.77
CA SER A 17 12.61 -7.16 21.31
C SER A 17 11.88 -6.19 20.38
N PRO A 18 11.36 -5.07 20.91
CA PRO A 18 10.75 -4.03 20.10
C PRO A 18 11.71 -3.42 19.07
N VAL A 19 11.17 -3.07 17.91
CA VAL A 19 11.89 -2.50 16.77
C VAL A 19 11.60 -1.00 16.61
N ASN A 20 12.47 -0.29 15.89
CA ASN A 20 12.28 1.14 15.64
C ASN A 20 11.28 1.39 14.49
N THR A 21 11.21 0.46 13.53
CA THR A 21 10.39 0.65 12.32
C THR A 21 9.77 -0.69 11.90
N ILE A 22 8.50 -0.64 11.50
CA ILE A 22 7.79 -1.73 10.82
C ILE A 22 7.29 -1.19 9.48
N THR A 23 7.42 -1.99 8.42
CA THR A 23 7.01 -1.57 7.07
C THR A 23 6.14 -2.62 6.40
N PHE A 24 5.12 -2.16 5.68
CA PHE A 24 4.29 -2.96 4.79
C PHE A 24 4.41 -2.38 3.38
N TRP A 25 5.01 -3.14 2.48
CA TRP A 25 5.15 -2.78 1.06
C TRP A 25 4.25 -3.70 0.24
N HIS A 26 3.10 -3.20 -0.19
CA HIS A 26 2.07 -3.98 -0.88
C HIS A 26 1.83 -5.34 -0.21
N SER A 27 1.57 -5.31 1.10
CA SER A 27 1.41 -6.51 1.92
C SER A 27 0.27 -6.42 2.94
N LEU A 28 -0.11 -5.21 3.37
CA LEU A 28 -1.21 -5.02 4.33
C LEU A 28 -2.56 -5.46 3.74
N GLU A 29 -2.75 -5.28 2.44
CA GLU A 29 -3.94 -5.69 1.68
C GLU A 29 -4.16 -7.20 1.59
N HIS A 30 -3.11 -7.98 1.84
CA HIS A 30 -3.18 -9.45 1.84
C HIS A 30 -3.52 -10.05 3.21
N ILE A 31 -3.46 -9.25 4.27
CA ILE A 31 -3.58 -9.73 5.65
C ILE A 31 -5.03 -10.04 5.99
N ASN A 32 -5.27 -11.15 6.70
CA ASN A 32 -6.62 -11.59 7.07
C ASN A 32 -7.26 -10.68 8.12
N ASP A 33 -6.50 -10.27 9.13
CA ASP A 33 -6.95 -9.41 10.22
C ASP A 33 -6.01 -8.23 10.39
N VAL A 34 -6.37 -7.13 9.72
CA VAL A 34 -5.63 -5.86 9.76
C VAL A 34 -5.64 -5.26 11.17
N ASN A 35 -6.76 -5.40 11.92
CA ASN A 35 -6.87 -4.84 13.26
C ASN A 35 -5.90 -5.54 14.22
N GLN A 36 -5.90 -6.87 14.24
CA GLN A 36 -4.95 -7.64 15.05
C GLN A 36 -3.50 -7.33 14.68
N THR A 37 -3.21 -7.24 13.38
CA THR A 37 -1.86 -6.91 12.89
C THR A 37 -1.41 -5.54 13.36
N LEU A 38 -2.27 -4.51 13.30
CA LEU A 38 -1.93 -3.16 13.77
C LEU A 38 -1.73 -3.10 15.29
N MET A 39 -2.51 -3.87 16.07
CA MET A 39 -2.27 -4.02 17.51
C MET A 39 -0.91 -4.66 17.80
N LEU A 40 -0.52 -5.68 17.06
CA LEU A 40 0.80 -6.30 17.17
C LEU A 40 1.92 -5.33 16.76
N CYS A 41 1.75 -4.58 15.67
CA CYS A 41 2.69 -3.54 15.29
C CYS A 41 2.88 -2.53 16.42
N ARG A 42 1.79 -2.06 17.04
CA ARG A 42 1.89 -1.15 18.19
C ARG A 42 2.65 -1.78 19.38
N LYS A 43 2.41 -3.06 19.67
CA LYS A 43 3.09 -3.79 20.74
C LYS A 43 4.60 -3.90 20.50
N PHE A 44 5.00 -4.22 19.25
CA PHE A 44 6.41 -4.48 18.91
C PHE A 44 7.19 -3.25 18.41
N LEU A 45 6.54 -2.11 18.19
CA LEU A 45 7.22 -0.85 17.95
C LEU A 45 7.64 -0.22 19.28
N LYS A 46 8.85 0.33 19.32
CA LYS A 46 9.31 1.20 20.41
C LYS A 46 8.45 2.46 20.49
N ASP A 47 8.50 3.17 21.60
CA ASP A 47 7.87 4.48 21.72
C ASP A 47 8.43 5.43 20.65
N LYS A 48 7.53 6.19 19.99
CA LYS A 48 7.83 7.00 18.81
C LYS A 48 8.37 6.20 17.61
N GLY A 49 8.23 4.86 17.62
CA GLY A 49 8.57 4.01 16.49
C GLY A 49 7.70 4.28 15.27
N ILE A 50 8.25 4.01 14.10
CA ILE A 50 7.64 4.38 12.81
C ILE A 50 6.97 3.17 12.16
N LEU A 51 5.73 3.37 11.72
CA LEU A 51 5.00 2.44 10.87
C LEU A 51 4.88 3.03 9.47
N ILE A 52 5.36 2.30 8.46
CA ILE A 52 5.25 2.68 7.05
C ILE A 52 4.31 1.71 6.36
N VAL A 53 3.30 2.23 5.65
CA VAL A 53 2.30 1.44 4.92
C VAL A 53 2.24 1.93 3.49
N ALA A 54 2.61 1.08 2.54
CA ALA A 54 2.44 1.32 1.12
C ALA A 54 1.36 0.39 0.58
N VAL A 55 0.28 0.95 0.04
CA VAL A 55 -0.89 0.20 -0.47
C VAL A 55 -1.50 0.86 -1.69
N PRO A 56 -2.18 0.08 -2.56
CA PRO A 56 -2.96 0.62 -3.66
C PRO A 56 -4.14 1.47 -3.16
N ASN A 57 -4.54 2.44 -4.00
CA ASN A 57 -5.62 3.38 -3.71
C ASN A 57 -6.74 3.27 -4.76
N HIS A 58 -7.86 2.66 -4.41
CA HIS A 58 -8.97 2.48 -5.34
C HIS A 58 -9.73 3.78 -5.70
N ASP A 59 -9.40 4.92 -5.05
CA ASP A 59 -9.94 6.24 -5.41
C ASP A 59 -9.12 6.93 -6.51
N SER A 60 -8.01 6.33 -6.97
CA SER A 60 -7.17 6.88 -8.03
C SER A 60 -7.89 6.96 -9.38
N PHE A 61 -7.35 7.79 -10.29
CA PHE A 61 -7.91 7.91 -11.63
C PHE A 61 -7.86 6.58 -12.41
N ASP A 62 -6.71 5.90 -12.40
CA ASP A 62 -6.53 4.63 -13.09
C ASP A 62 -7.47 3.55 -12.55
N ALA A 63 -7.72 3.48 -11.23
CA ALA A 63 -8.71 2.58 -10.66
C ALA A 63 -10.13 2.85 -11.21
N LYS A 64 -10.54 4.12 -11.25
CA LYS A 64 -11.85 4.54 -11.80
C LYS A 64 -11.96 4.31 -13.30
N HIS A 65 -10.85 4.50 -14.04
CA HIS A 65 -10.77 4.28 -15.49
C HIS A 65 -10.91 2.80 -15.84
N TYR A 66 -10.14 1.93 -15.18
CA TYR A 66 -10.12 0.50 -15.48
C TYR A 66 -11.25 -0.30 -14.84
N LYS A 67 -11.88 0.22 -13.80
CA LYS A 67 -12.98 -0.47 -13.08
C LYS A 67 -12.57 -1.90 -12.70
N SER A 68 -13.36 -2.91 -13.08
CA SER A 68 -13.10 -4.32 -12.79
C SER A 68 -11.79 -4.87 -13.37
N PHE A 69 -11.22 -4.20 -14.38
CA PHE A 69 -9.94 -4.58 -14.97
C PHE A 69 -8.73 -3.96 -14.28
N TRP A 70 -8.94 -3.12 -13.25
CA TRP A 70 -7.81 -2.53 -12.54
C TRP A 70 -6.96 -3.61 -11.87
N ALA A 71 -5.70 -3.72 -12.32
CA ALA A 71 -4.83 -4.81 -11.92
C ALA A 71 -4.53 -4.85 -10.41
N ALA A 72 -4.58 -3.69 -9.74
CA ALA A 72 -4.34 -3.63 -8.30
C ALA A 72 -5.54 -4.07 -7.44
N TYR A 73 -6.67 -4.45 -8.03
CA TYR A 73 -7.68 -5.21 -7.28
C TYR A 73 -7.19 -6.62 -6.93
N ASP A 74 -6.45 -7.27 -7.81
CA ASP A 74 -5.76 -8.55 -7.61
C ASP A 74 -6.56 -9.58 -6.78
N VAL A 75 -7.84 -9.75 -7.11
CA VAL A 75 -8.75 -10.68 -6.42
C VAL A 75 -8.43 -12.13 -6.84
N PRO A 76 -8.37 -13.10 -5.91
CA PRO A 76 -8.70 -13.01 -4.47
C PRO A 76 -7.51 -12.74 -3.53
N ARG A 77 -6.32 -12.42 -4.06
CA ARG A 77 -5.11 -12.21 -3.24
C ARG A 77 -5.21 -10.99 -2.35
N HIS A 78 -5.70 -9.85 -2.89
CA HIS A 78 -6.03 -8.67 -2.10
C HIS A 78 -7.37 -8.88 -1.40
N ARG A 79 -7.34 -8.95 -0.07
CA ARG A 79 -8.53 -9.08 0.79
C ARG A 79 -9.16 -7.73 1.11
N PHE A 80 -8.35 -6.68 1.09
CA PHE A 80 -8.77 -5.32 1.37
C PHE A 80 -8.38 -4.40 0.21
N HIS A 81 -9.32 -3.55 -0.18
CA HIS A 81 -9.08 -2.48 -1.14
C HIS A 81 -9.13 -1.15 -0.38
N PHE A 82 -7.97 -0.54 -0.25
CA PHE A 82 -7.82 0.68 0.54
C PHE A 82 -8.05 1.93 -0.30
N ASN A 83 -8.50 2.98 0.38
CA ASN A 83 -8.33 4.36 -0.05
C ASN A 83 -7.64 5.16 1.05
N LYS A 84 -7.22 6.36 0.73
CA LYS A 84 -6.48 7.23 1.65
C LYS A 84 -7.20 7.44 2.97
N LYS A 85 -8.50 7.75 2.94
CA LYS A 85 -9.31 7.95 4.16
C LYS A 85 -9.40 6.68 5.01
N GLY A 86 -9.59 5.53 4.35
CA GLY A 86 -9.67 4.23 5.01
C GLY A 86 -8.39 3.87 5.74
N VAL A 87 -7.22 4.02 5.08
CA VAL A 87 -5.92 3.77 5.72
C VAL A 87 -5.72 4.68 6.92
N LEU A 88 -5.92 5.99 6.76
CA LEU A 88 -5.72 6.96 7.83
C LEU A 88 -6.62 6.63 9.04
N LYS A 89 -7.92 6.42 8.81
CA LYS A 89 -8.88 6.09 9.88
C LYS A 89 -8.51 4.79 10.60
N THR A 90 -8.16 3.74 9.83
CA THR A 90 -7.86 2.42 10.38
C THR A 90 -6.59 2.47 11.22
N VAL A 91 -5.51 3.05 10.72
CA VAL A 91 -4.22 3.06 11.43
C VAL A 91 -4.27 4.00 12.64
N GLN A 92 -4.89 5.18 12.52
CA GLN A 92 -5.02 6.12 13.64
C GLN A 92 -5.86 5.55 14.79
N LYS A 93 -6.92 4.78 14.51
CA LYS A 93 -7.72 4.10 15.54
C LYS A 93 -6.88 3.16 16.42
N HIS A 94 -5.75 2.66 15.91
CA HIS A 94 -4.84 1.76 16.65
C HIS A 94 -3.70 2.49 17.36
N GLY A 95 -3.84 3.81 17.60
CA GLY A 95 -2.87 4.59 18.38
C GLY A 95 -1.61 4.95 17.59
N PHE A 96 -1.79 5.33 16.34
CA PHE A 96 -0.74 5.88 15.48
C PHE A 96 -1.11 7.29 15.03
N LYS A 97 -0.15 8.19 15.06
CA LYS A 97 -0.28 9.55 14.52
C LYS A 97 0.23 9.57 13.08
N HIS A 98 -0.59 10.03 12.15
CA HIS A 98 -0.14 10.25 10.77
C HIS A 98 0.86 11.40 10.70
N LEU A 99 2.01 11.17 10.08
CA LEU A 99 3.05 12.17 9.87
C LEU A 99 2.97 12.75 8.45
N LEU A 100 3.02 11.88 7.43
CA LEU A 100 2.95 12.31 6.03
C LEU A 100 2.51 11.19 5.10
N THR A 101 2.05 11.58 3.90
CA THR A 101 1.76 10.66 2.79
C THR A 101 2.61 11.05 1.58
N LYS A 102 3.23 10.05 0.94
CA LYS A 102 4.00 10.21 -0.30
C LYS A 102 3.41 9.38 -1.43
N PRO A 103 3.49 9.83 -2.67
CA PRO A 103 3.06 9.04 -3.83
C PRO A 103 4.07 7.95 -4.19
N MET A 104 3.57 6.87 -4.78
CA MET A 104 4.37 5.88 -5.51
C MET A 104 4.17 6.10 -7.01
N TRP A 105 4.97 6.98 -7.62
CA TRP A 105 4.80 7.44 -8.99
C TRP A 105 4.82 6.34 -10.05
N LEU A 106 5.65 5.31 -9.87
CA LEU A 106 5.82 4.26 -10.87
C LEU A 106 4.65 3.27 -10.88
N ASP A 107 3.92 3.15 -9.77
CA ASP A 107 2.83 2.18 -9.64
C ASP A 107 1.70 2.44 -10.64
N SER A 108 1.33 3.69 -10.88
CA SER A 108 0.25 4.01 -11.82
C SER A 108 0.57 3.51 -13.23
N VAL A 109 1.82 3.64 -13.67
CA VAL A 109 2.26 3.15 -14.99
C VAL A 109 2.26 1.62 -15.03
N TYR A 110 2.85 0.98 -14.03
CA TYR A 110 2.90 -0.47 -13.94
C TYR A 110 1.51 -1.10 -13.88
N VAL A 111 0.66 -0.60 -12.98
CA VAL A 111 -0.72 -1.09 -12.80
C VAL A 111 -1.56 -0.84 -14.04
N SER A 112 -1.41 0.31 -14.71
CA SER A 112 -2.15 0.61 -15.95
C SER A 112 -1.75 -0.31 -17.09
N ILE A 113 -0.46 -0.62 -17.25
CA ILE A 113 0.03 -1.58 -18.27
C ILE A 113 -0.58 -2.97 -18.02
N LEU A 114 -0.59 -3.43 -16.78
CA LEU A 114 -1.22 -4.71 -16.43
C LEU A 114 -2.74 -4.69 -16.64
N SER A 115 -3.39 -3.60 -16.32
CA SER A 115 -4.84 -3.44 -16.51
C SER A 115 -5.23 -3.50 -17.98
N GLU A 116 -4.46 -2.86 -18.87
CA GLU A 116 -4.65 -2.96 -20.32
C GLU A 116 -4.42 -4.39 -20.83
N LYS A 117 -3.44 -5.08 -20.27
CA LYS A 117 -3.21 -6.50 -20.58
C LYS A 117 -4.41 -7.36 -20.17
N TYR A 118 -5.01 -7.12 -19.01
CA TYR A 118 -6.21 -7.83 -18.55
C TYR A 118 -7.44 -7.54 -19.42
N LYS A 119 -7.54 -6.34 -20.00
CA LYS A 119 -8.56 -6.00 -20.98
C LYS A 119 -8.37 -6.69 -22.35
N GLY A 120 -7.20 -7.29 -22.58
CA GLY A 120 -6.87 -7.90 -23.87
C GLY A 120 -6.45 -6.89 -24.96
N THR A 121 -6.06 -5.68 -24.58
CA THR A 121 -5.61 -4.64 -25.52
C THR A 121 -4.32 -5.08 -26.23
N LYS A 122 -4.30 -5.12 -27.59
CA LYS A 122 -3.09 -5.54 -28.34
C LYS A 122 -1.86 -4.68 -28.05
N MET A 123 -2.03 -3.36 -27.90
CA MET A 123 -0.95 -2.41 -27.59
C MET A 123 -0.97 -2.03 -26.11
N PHE A 124 -1.17 -3.00 -25.22
CA PHE A 124 -1.37 -2.79 -23.78
C PHE A 124 -0.26 -1.96 -23.12
N PHE A 125 0.98 -2.14 -23.55
CA PHE A 125 2.10 -1.39 -23.01
C PHE A 125 1.98 0.11 -23.29
N LEU A 126 1.71 0.47 -24.56
CA LEU A 126 1.60 1.87 -24.99
C LEU A 126 0.42 2.57 -24.31
N PHE A 127 -0.77 1.97 -24.39
CA PHE A 127 -1.97 2.55 -23.79
C PHE A 127 -1.84 2.64 -22.26
N GLY A 128 -1.37 1.58 -21.62
CA GLY A 128 -1.17 1.57 -20.17
C GLY A 128 -0.15 2.60 -19.70
N PHE A 129 0.94 2.80 -20.46
CA PHE A 129 1.91 3.86 -20.16
C PHE A 129 1.25 5.24 -20.16
N PHE A 130 0.52 5.58 -21.22
CA PHE A 130 -0.14 6.89 -21.31
C PHE A 130 -1.21 7.09 -20.23
N VAL A 131 -2.03 6.07 -19.94
CA VAL A 131 -3.04 6.15 -18.87
C VAL A 131 -2.36 6.33 -17.52
N GLY A 132 -1.28 5.60 -17.24
CA GLY A 132 -0.54 5.71 -15.98
C GLY A 132 0.10 7.08 -15.78
N VAL A 133 0.72 7.63 -16.84
CA VAL A 133 1.27 9.01 -16.81
C VAL A 133 0.14 10.03 -16.59
N PHE A 134 -0.97 9.89 -17.31
CA PHE A 134 -2.13 10.77 -17.15
C PHE A 134 -2.74 10.67 -15.75
N SER A 135 -2.82 9.46 -15.18
CA SER A 135 -3.24 9.25 -13.78
C SER A 135 -2.37 10.05 -12.80
N ASN A 136 -1.04 10.01 -12.97
CA ASN A 136 -0.13 10.79 -12.14
C ASN A 136 -0.32 12.30 -12.29
N LEU A 137 -0.54 12.79 -13.51
CA LEU A 137 -0.80 14.22 -13.76
C LEU A 137 -2.06 14.69 -13.03
N LEU A 138 -3.15 13.92 -13.11
CA LEU A 138 -4.39 14.23 -12.38
C LEU A 138 -4.18 14.12 -10.86
N ALA A 139 -3.41 13.13 -10.42
CA ALA A 139 -3.10 12.93 -9.01
C ALA A 139 -2.25 14.06 -8.41
N PHE A 140 -1.50 14.79 -9.23
CA PHE A 140 -0.78 15.98 -8.76
C PHE A 140 -1.73 17.02 -8.15
N PHE A 141 -2.93 17.16 -8.71
CA PHE A 141 -3.97 18.08 -8.21
C PHE A 141 -4.87 17.44 -7.16
N SER A 142 -5.37 16.22 -7.43
CA SER A 142 -6.32 15.53 -6.55
C SER A 142 -5.67 14.90 -5.31
N LYS A 143 -4.35 14.65 -5.35
CA LYS A 143 -3.57 13.87 -4.37
C LYS A 143 -4.01 12.41 -4.24
N GLU A 144 -4.78 11.89 -5.22
CA GLU A 144 -5.23 10.51 -5.30
C GLU A 144 -4.37 9.71 -6.29
N TYR A 145 -3.15 9.36 -5.88
CA TYR A 145 -2.23 8.52 -6.65
C TYR A 145 -2.66 7.06 -6.63
N SER A 146 -2.23 6.27 -7.63
CA SER A 146 -2.54 4.84 -7.77
C SER A 146 -2.14 4.03 -6.54
N SER A 147 -0.99 4.35 -5.96
CA SER A 147 -0.54 3.84 -4.66
C SER A 147 0.06 4.96 -3.83
N ASN A 148 -0.07 4.85 -2.51
CA ASN A 148 0.46 5.82 -1.57
C ASN A 148 1.27 5.14 -0.47
N ILE A 149 2.33 5.83 -0.02
CA ILE A 149 3.12 5.49 1.16
C ILE A 149 2.65 6.39 2.30
N PHE A 150 2.13 5.78 3.35
CA PHE A 150 1.74 6.47 4.58
C PHE A 150 2.79 6.23 5.65
N ILE A 151 3.18 7.30 6.33
CA ILE A 151 4.14 7.25 7.43
C ILE A 151 3.43 7.68 8.71
N PHE A 152 3.51 6.82 9.71
CA PHE A 152 2.88 7.02 11.01
C PHE A 152 3.93 6.88 12.12
N GLU A 153 3.67 7.55 13.24
CA GLU A 153 4.41 7.42 14.49
C GLU A 153 3.51 6.79 15.54
N LYS A 154 4.05 5.84 16.30
CA LYS A 154 3.36 5.28 17.47
C LYS A 154 3.16 6.39 18.52
N THR A 155 1.90 6.60 18.92
CA THR A 155 1.59 7.49 20.05
C THR A 155 1.89 6.80 21.37
N SER A 156 2.29 7.56 22.33
CA SER A 156 2.52 7.11 23.72
C SER A 156 1.30 6.45 24.32
#